data_ce853f83bf829bef0cc4b3f24b728281
#
_entry.id   ce853f83bf829bef0cc4b3f24b728281
#
_cell.length_a   1.000
_cell.length_b   1.000
_cell.length_c   1.000
_cell.angle_alpha   90.00
_cell.angle_beta   90.00
_cell.angle_gamma   90.00
#
_symmetry.space_group_name_H-M   'P 1'
#
loop_
_entity.id
_entity.type
_entity.pdbx_description
1 polymer ?
#
loop_
_entity_poly.entity_id
_entity_poly.type
_entity_poly.pdbx_seq_one_letter_code
_entity_poly.pdbx_strand_id
1 'polypeptide(L)'
;MKIPLTALAATVLLAACASQPRPLQGEFAPFTPREAAESDRTGAVVRWGGRIVQVEPQPDSTCFEMIATRLGVTARPYWASDDTGGRFIACRTGFYDPAVFEKNREVTFTGRISGYEMRKIGAYDYRFPRVDADVVYLWPVREQVDVITRPAPWPWWGWW
;
A
#
# COMPACT_ATOMS: atom_id res chain seq x y z
N MET A 1 12.79 -42.01 25.61
CA MET A 1 13.02 -41.36 24.31
C MET A 1 13.39 -39.89 24.60
N LYS A 2 14.69 -39.55 24.58
CA LYS A 2 15.19 -38.22 24.96
C LYS A 2 15.25 -37.38 23.67
N ILE A 3 14.33 -36.43 23.52
CA ILE A 3 14.36 -35.49 22.41
C ILE A 3 15.53 -34.53 22.67
N PRO A 4 16.49 -34.40 21.75
CA PRO A 4 17.65 -33.54 21.99
C PRO A 4 17.21 -32.08 22.00
N LEU A 5 17.56 -31.34 23.06
CA LEU A 5 17.29 -29.91 23.23
C LEU A 5 17.77 -29.04 22.05
N THR A 6 18.71 -29.53 21.27
CA THR A 6 19.24 -28.85 20.06
C THR A 6 18.24 -28.72 18.91
N ALA A 7 17.23 -29.60 18.85
CA ALA A 7 16.20 -29.53 17.80
C ALA A 7 15.18 -28.38 18.05
N LEU A 8 14.99 -27.97 19.30
CA LEU A 8 14.05 -26.89 19.66
C LEU A 8 14.62 -25.49 19.38
N ALA A 9 15.94 -25.34 19.41
CA ALA A 9 16.59 -24.04 19.16
C ALA A 9 16.61 -23.65 17.67
N ALA A 10 16.58 -24.64 16.75
CA ALA A 10 16.62 -24.39 15.31
C ALA A 10 15.29 -23.88 14.73
N THR A 11 14.16 -24.15 15.38
CA THR A 11 12.83 -23.74 14.92
C THR A 11 12.48 -22.28 15.22
N VAL A 12 13.19 -21.64 16.15
CA VAL A 12 12.91 -20.23 16.55
C VAL A 12 13.53 -19.23 15.56
N LEU A 13 14.52 -19.62 14.77
CA LEU A 13 15.24 -18.72 13.85
C LEU A 13 14.56 -18.52 12.49
N LEU A 14 13.51 -19.27 12.17
CA LEU A 14 12.80 -19.17 10.89
C LEU A 14 11.58 -18.22 10.89
N ALA A 15 11.29 -17.58 12.02
CA ALA A 15 10.22 -16.58 12.13
C ALA A 15 10.71 -15.16 11.77
N ALA A 16 11.58 -15.02 10.76
CA ALA A 16 11.81 -13.74 10.09
C ALA A 16 10.57 -13.39 9.25
N CYS A 17 9.44 -13.25 9.93
CA CYS A 17 8.19 -12.82 9.33
C CYS A 17 8.41 -11.47 8.69
N ALA A 18 7.94 -11.30 7.46
CA ALA A 18 7.84 -10.03 6.77
C ALA A 18 7.07 -9.04 7.67
N SER A 19 7.79 -8.28 8.48
CA SER A 19 7.21 -7.32 9.41
C SER A 19 6.85 -6.04 8.67
N GLN A 20 5.84 -5.36 9.18
CA GLN A 20 5.49 -4.02 8.67
C GLN A 20 6.64 -3.06 8.94
N PRO A 21 6.99 -2.17 7.99
CA PRO A 21 7.94 -1.09 8.23
C PRO A 21 7.55 -0.30 9.49
N ARG A 22 8.55 0.04 10.32
CA ARG A 22 8.30 0.74 11.59
C ARG A 22 7.39 1.96 11.47
N PRO A 23 7.53 2.84 10.46
CA PRO A 23 6.66 4.01 10.33
C PRO A 23 5.18 3.67 10.08
N LEU A 24 4.89 2.45 9.62
CA LEU A 24 3.53 1.99 9.32
C LEU A 24 2.90 1.16 10.44
N GLN A 25 3.62 0.95 11.56
CA GLN A 25 3.10 0.23 12.71
C GLN A 25 2.20 1.13 13.55
N GLY A 26 1.20 0.56 14.20
CA GLY A 26 0.26 1.28 15.06
C GLY A 26 -1.14 0.68 15.03
N GLU A 27 -2.03 1.33 15.75
CA GLU A 27 -3.46 1.01 15.78
C GLU A 27 -4.21 1.99 14.86
N PHE A 28 -5.00 1.45 13.95
CA PHE A 28 -5.70 2.20 12.92
C PHE A 28 -7.14 1.73 12.81
N ALA A 29 -8.03 2.65 12.48
CA ALA A 29 -9.42 2.32 12.23
C ALA A 29 -9.55 1.38 11.01
N PRO A 30 -10.35 0.30 11.10
CA PRO A 30 -10.36 -0.79 10.11
C PRO A 30 -11.32 -0.55 8.93
N PHE A 31 -11.67 0.67 8.61
CA PHE A 31 -12.55 0.98 7.48
C PHE A 31 -11.79 1.54 6.27
N THR A 32 -12.39 1.41 5.11
CA THR A 32 -11.88 1.86 3.83
C THR A 32 -12.20 3.34 3.58
N PRO A 33 -11.50 4.01 2.65
CA PRO A 33 -11.89 5.35 2.19
C PRO A 33 -13.32 5.43 1.66
N ARG A 34 -13.84 4.37 1.00
CA ARG A 34 -15.22 4.30 0.52
C ARG A 34 -16.21 4.38 1.67
N GLU A 35 -16.02 3.56 2.71
CA GLU A 35 -16.86 3.56 3.91
C GLU A 35 -16.76 4.88 4.67
N ALA A 36 -15.58 5.51 4.68
CA ALA A 36 -15.40 6.83 5.25
C ALA A 36 -16.13 7.92 4.44
N ALA A 37 -16.22 7.78 3.11
CA ALA A 37 -16.95 8.73 2.26
C ALA A 37 -18.47 8.68 2.48
N GLU A 38 -19.01 7.52 2.92
CA GLU A 38 -20.43 7.32 3.19
C GLU A 38 -20.88 7.88 4.55
N SER A 39 -19.96 8.07 5.47
CA SER A 39 -20.25 8.56 6.83
C SER A 39 -19.15 9.52 7.30
N ASP A 40 -19.48 10.40 8.27
CA ASP A 40 -18.45 11.27 8.85
C ASP A 40 -17.56 10.48 9.81
N ARG A 41 -16.27 10.41 9.49
CA ARG A 41 -15.21 9.76 10.28
C ARG A 41 -14.09 10.74 10.61
N THR A 42 -14.36 12.03 10.59
CA THR A 42 -13.39 13.08 10.93
C THR A 42 -12.75 12.80 12.29
N GLY A 43 -11.44 12.95 12.37
CA GLY A 43 -10.66 12.68 13.56
C GLY A 43 -10.15 11.24 13.69
N ALA A 44 -10.67 10.27 12.93
CA ALA A 44 -10.19 8.91 12.99
C ALA A 44 -8.75 8.79 12.46
N VAL A 45 -7.94 7.97 13.15
CA VAL A 45 -6.57 7.64 12.71
C VAL A 45 -6.65 6.44 11.78
N VAL A 46 -6.11 6.60 10.58
CA VAL A 46 -6.21 5.60 9.51
C VAL A 46 -4.84 5.23 8.97
N ARG A 47 -4.75 4.01 8.41
CA ARG A 47 -3.66 3.57 7.57
C ARG A 47 -4.25 3.08 6.25
N TRP A 48 -4.09 3.88 5.21
CA TRP A 48 -4.59 3.60 3.88
C TRP A 48 -3.45 3.59 2.87
N GLY A 49 -3.57 2.78 1.85
CA GLY A 49 -2.59 2.74 0.78
C GLY A 49 -3.22 2.34 -0.53
N GLY A 50 -2.48 2.57 -1.59
CA GLY A 50 -2.96 2.34 -2.94
C GLY A 50 -1.97 2.83 -3.98
N ARG A 51 -2.49 3.20 -5.14
CA ARG A 51 -1.72 3.82 -6.23
C ARG A 51 -2.02 5.29 -6.35
N ILE A 52 -0.98 6.04 -6.67
CA ILE A 52 -1.08 7.48 -6.96
C ILE A 52 -1.87 7.67 -8.26
N VAL A 53 -2.89 8.50 -8.20
CA VAL A 53 -3.62 9.01 -9.38
C VAL A 53 -3.01 10.32 -9.82
N GLN A 54 -2.79 11.24 -8.87
CA GLN A 54 -2.23 12.57 -9.10
C GLN A 54 -1.46 13.04 -7.86
N VAL A 55 -0.45 13.86 -8.09
CA VAL A 55 0.30 14.57 -7.04
C VAL A 55 0.18 16.06 -7.29
N GLU A 56 -0.20 16.80 -6.27
CA GLU A 56 -0.44 18.24 -6.31
C GLU A 56 0.46 18.95 -5.29
N PRO A 57 1.68 19.38 -5.66
CA PRO A 57 2.47 20.25 -4.82
C PRO A 57 1.77 21.60 -4.59
N GLN A 58 1.76 22.03 -3.34
CA GLN A 58 1.22 23.31 -2.88
C GLN A 58 2.36 24.09 -2.21
N PRO A 59 2.21 25.40 -1.87
CA PRO A 59 3.29 26.19 -1.29
C PRO A 59 3.93 25.56 -0.05
N ASP A 60 3.13 24.97 0.86
CA ASP A 60 3.60 24.46 2.15
C ASP A 60 3.40 22.95 2.32
N SER A 61 2.76 22.28 1.36
CA SER A 61 2.42 20.87 1.45
C SER A 61 2.36 20.22 0.08
N THR A 62 2.27 18.90 0.06
CA THR A 62 1.96 18.14 -1.15
C THR A 62 0.76 17.24 -0.86
N CYS A 63 -0.23 17.28 -1.74
CA CYS A 63 -1.40 16.42 -1.68
C CYS A 63 -1.34 15.33 -2.75
N PHE A 64 -1.78 14.13 -2.38
CA PHE A 64 -1.80 12.95 -3.23
C PHE A 64 -3.25 12.49 -3.39
N GLU A 65 -3.75 12.47 -4.62
CA GLU A 65 -4.97 11.74 -4.93
C GLU A 65 -4.62 10.26 -5.12
N MET A 66 -5.32 9.40 -4.39
CA MET A 66 -5.06 7.98 -4.32
C MET A 66 -6.27 7.15 -4.71
N ILE A 67 -6.04 6.04 -5.41
CA ILE A 67 -6.99 4.94 -5.47
C ILE A 67 -6.56 3.88 -4.48
N ALA A 68 -7.40 3.61 -3.48
CA ALA A 68 -7.08 2.72 -2.38
C ALA A 68 -7.31 1.25 -2.74
N THR A 69 -6.53 0.38 -2.11
CA THR A 69 -6.77 -1.06 -2.09
C THR A 69 -6.48 -1.62 -0.70
N ARG A 70 -6.83 -2.88 -0.48
CA ARG A 70 -6.47 -3.58 0.77
C ARG A 70 -4.96 -3.61 0.95
N LEU A 71 -4.53 -3.53 2.20
CA LEU A 71 -3.13 -3.69 2.55
C LEU A 71 -2.82 -5.16 2.90
N GLY A 72 -1.70 -5.65 2.39
CA GLY A 72 -1.15 -6.94 2.79
C GLY A 72 -0.58 -6.90 4.22
N VAL A 73 -0.07 -8.03 4.68
CA VAL A 73 0.51 -8.19 6.03
C VAL A 73 1.66 -7.22 6.33
N THR A 74 2.38 -6.78 5.31
CA THR A 74 3.46 -5.79 5.42
C THR A 74 2.96 -4.35 5.36
N ALA A 75 1.65 -4.11 5.28
CA ALA A 75 1.02 -2.83 4.99
C ALA A 75 1.29 -2.29 3.57
N ARG A 76 1.79 -3.12 2.65
CA ARG A 76 1.91 -2.77 1.23
C ARG A 76 0.56 -2.95 0.53
N PRO A 77 0.19 -2.04 -0.41
CA PRO A 77 -0.99 -2.20 -1.25
C PRO A 77 -1.00 -3.55 -1.99
N TYR A 78 -2.15 -4.23 -1.96
CA TYR A 78 -2.33 -5.57 -2.54
C TYR A 78 -3.37 -5.55 -3.67
N TRP A 79 -2.92 -5.83 -4.89
CA TRP A 79 -3.71 -5.74 -6.11
C TRP A 79 -3.98 -7.14 -6.67
N ALA A 80 -4.86 -7.89 -6.02
CA ALA A 80 -5.28 -9.22 -6.51
C ALA A 80 -6.59 -9.19 -7.30
N SER A 81 -7.32 -8.08 -7.25
CA SER A 81 -8.59 -7.89 -7.93
C SER A 81 -8.79 -6.42 -8.29
N ASP A 82 -9.78 -6.14 -9.12
CA ASP A 82 -10.19 -4.79 -9.48
C ASP A 82 -11.02 -4.10 -8.37
N ASP A 83 -11.26 -4.78 -7.25
CA ASP A 83 -11.96 -4.21 -6.11
C ASP A 83 -11.08 -3.18 -5.40
N THR A 84 -11.51 -1.92 -5.46
CA THR A 84 -10.84 -0.80 -4.83
C THR A 84 -11.54 -0.40 -3.55
N GLY A 85 -10.76 0.05 -2.55
CA GLY A 85 -11.29 0.62 -1.31
C GLY A 85 -11.85 2.05 -1.45
N GLY A 86 -12.03 2.55 -2.68
CA GLY A 86 -12.44 3.91 -2.97
C GLY A 86 -11.25 4.86 -3.19
N ARG A 87 -11.51 6.17 -3.23
CA ARG A 87 -10.47 7.19 -3.38
C ARG A 87 -10.37 8.06 -2.13
N PHE A 88 -9.18 8.62 -1.91
CA PHE A 88 -8.92 9.59 -0.84
C PHE A 88 -7.84 10.57 -1.27
N ILE A 89 -7.72 11.67 -0.54
CA ILE A 89 -6.65 12.63 -0.67
C ILE A 89 -5.82 12.58 0.60
N ALA A 90 -4.51 12.40 0.47
CA ALA A 90 -3.57 12.49 1.58
C ALA A 90 -2.66 13.69 1.38
N CYS A 91 -2.62 14.61 2.35
CA CYS A 91 -1.75 15.78 2.29
C CYS A 91 -0.70 15.70 3.38
N ARG A 92 0.53 16.08 3.05
CA ARG A 92 1.66 16.15 3.98
C ARG A 92 2.38 17.47 3.81
N THR A 93 2.78 18.09 4.92
CA THR A 93 3.66 19.26 4.92
C THR A 93 4.99 18.95 4.22
N GLY A 94 5.44 19.89 3.40
CA GLY A 94 6.69 19.80 2.65
C GLY A 94 6.48 19.41 1.19
N PHE A 95 7.57 19.44 0.45
CA PHE A 95 7.60 19.15 -1.00
C PHE A 95 7.93 17.69 -1.24
N TYR A 96 7.06 17.01 -1.98
CA TYR A 96 7.26 15.66 -2.50
C TYR A 96 7.27 15.74 -4.02
N ASP A 97 8.43 15.43 -4.62
CA ASP A 97 8.65 15.60 -6.05
C ASP A 97 7.76 14.63 -6.88
N PRO A 98 6.91 15.16 -7.78
CA PRO A 98 6.08 14.33 -8.65
C PRO A 98 6.87 13.40 -9.58
N ALA A 99 8.15 13.71 -9.87
CA ALA A 99 9.01 12.82 -10.64
C ALA A 99 9.46 11.57 -9.85
N VAL A 100 9.37 11.60 -8.52
CA VAL A 100 9.63 10.46 -7.63
C VAL A 100 8.32 9.75 -7.29
N PHE A 101 7.28 10.53 -7.00
CA PHE A 101 5.94 10.07 -6.66
C PHE A 101 5.07 10.03 -7.93
N GLU A 102 5.51 9.28 -8.92
CA GLU A 102 4.82 9.17 -10.21
C GLU A 102 3.46 8.49 -10.08
N LYS A 103 2.60 8.75 -11.07
CA LYS A 103 1.33 8.03 -11.23
C LYS A 103 1.56 6.51 -11.20
N ASN A 104 0.65 5.77 -10.57
CA ASN A 104 0.68 4.32 -10.37
C ASN A 104 1.74 3.80 -9.39
N ARG A 105 2.59 4.64 -8.78
CA ARG A 105 3.45 4.20 -7.68
C ARG A 105 2.62 3.81 -6.46
N GLU A 106 3.06 2.78 -5.76
CA GLU A 106 2.41 2.30 -4.54
C GLU A 106 2.88 3.11 -3.34
N VAL A 107 1.92 3.67 -2.59
CA VAL A 107 2.19 4.43 -1.36
C VAL A 107 1.24 3.97 -0.26
N THR A 108 1.74 3.93 0.97
CA THR A 108 0.92 3.77 2.17
C THR A 108 1.07 5.00 3.05
N PHE A 109 -0.05 5.52 3.49
CA PHE A 109 -0.14 6.68 4.38
C PHE A 109 -0.64 6.23 5.75
N THR A 110 -0.14 6.87 6.79
CA THR A 110 -0.81 6.92 8.09
C THR A 110 -1.11 8.37 8.43
N GLY A 111 -2.21 8.61 9.11
CA GLY A 111 -2.61 9.98 9.47
C GLY A 111 -4.03 10.04 9.99
N ARG A 112 -4.54 11.24 10.11
CA ARG A 112 -5.87 11.54 10.64
C ARG A 112 -6.79 12.09 9.55
N ILE A 113 -8.01 11.63 9.51
CA ILE A 113 -9.03 12.22 8.63
C ILE A 113 -9.32 13.64 9.14
N SER A 114 -8.98 14.63 8.34
CA SER A 114 -9.18 16.06 8.65
C SER A 114 -10.52 16.60 8.13
N GLY A 115 -11.18 15.88 7.22
CA GLY A 115 -12.46 16.25 6.64
C GLY A 115 -12.72 15.58 5.30
N TYR A 116 -13.52 16.22 4.48
CA TYR A 116 -13.96 15.70 3.18
C TYR A 116 -13.93 16.80 2.13
N GLU A 117 -13.60 16.42 0.91
CA GLU A 117 -13.56 17.32 -0.23
C GLU A 117 -14.41 16.75 -1.37
N MET A 118 -15.29 17.60 -1.95
CA MET A 118 -16.04 17.23 -3.14
C MET A 118 -15.21 17.56 -4.37
N ARG A 119 -14.87 16.56 -5.16
CA ARG A 119 -14.20 16.73 -6.47
C ARG A 119 -14.93 15.95 -7.55
N LYS A 120 -14.76 16.38 -8.79
CA LYS A 120 -15.31 15.66 -9.95
C LYS A 120 -14.32 14.60 -10.46
N ILE A 121 -14.86 13.41 -10.73
CA ILE A 121 -14.18 12.37 -11.52
C ILE A 121 -14.94 12.30 -12.86
N GLY A 122 -14.45 12.97 -13.88
CA GLY A 122 -15.23 13.24 -15.07
C GLY A 122 -16.46 14.11 -14.73
N ALA A 123 -17.66 13.61 -14.99
CA ALA A 123 -18.91 14.30 -14.63
C ALA A 123 -19.48 13.89 -13.25
N TYR A 124 -18.86 12.93 -12.59
CA TYR A 124 -19.35 12.37 -11.33
C TYR A 124 -18.81 13.15 -10.13
N ASP A 125 -19.68 13.59 -9.22
CA ASP A 125 -19.31 14.24 -7.97
C ASP A 125 -18.94 13.17 -6.94
N TYR A 126 -17.66 13.15 -6.53
CA TYR A 126 -17.11 12.18 -5.60
C TYR A 126 -16.67 12.85 -4.30
N ARG A 127 -17.10 12.28 -3.16
CA ARG A 127 -16.71 12.75 -1.84
C ARG A 127 -15.42 12.06 -1.41
N PHE A 128 -14.32 12.81 -1.44
CA PHE A 128 -13.01 12.33 -1.03
C PHE A 128 -12.80 12.54 0.47
N PRO A 129 -12.52 11.49 1.27
CA PRO A 129 -11.92 11.67 2.58
C PRO A 129 -10.55 12.31 2.43
N ARG A 130 -10.27 13.36 3.21
CA ARG A 130 -8.98 14.02 3.27
C ARG A 130 -8.24 13.58 4.52
N VAL A 131 -6.99 13.16 4.37
CA VAL A 131 -6.11 12.70 5.43
C VAL A 131 -4.95 13.68 5.58
N ASP A 132 -4.75 14.20 6.78
CA ASP A 132 -3.51 14.85 7.15
C ASP A 132 -2.50 13.76 7.52
N ALA A 133 -1.53 13.55 6.61
CA ALA A 133 -0.65 12.40 6.68
C ALA A 133 0.52 12.65 7.65
N ASP A 134 0.71 11.75 8.61
CA ASP A 134 1.88 11.69 9.46
C ASP A 134 3.04 10.96 8.77
N VAL A 135 2.72 9.97 7.95
CA VAL A 135 3.68 9.16 7.19
C VAL A 135 3.26 9.08 5.74
N VAL A 136 4.23 9.24 4.85
CA VAL A 136 4.15 8.96 3.41
C VAL A 136 5.19 7.88 3.11
N TYR A 137 4.77 6.65 2.91
CA TYR A 137 5.67 5.52 2.67
C TYR A 137 5.59 5.08 1.21
N LEU A 138 6.58 5.47 0.42
CA LEU A 138 6.70 5.07 -0.98
C LEU A 138 7.33 3.67 -1.07
N TRP A 139 6.61 2.73 -1.68
CA TRP A 139 7.12 1.37 -1.87
C TRP A 139 8.09 1.29 -3.04
N PRO A 140 9.15 0.48 -2.94
CA PRO A 140 10.00 0.16 -4.10
C PRO A 140 9.16 -0.38 -5.26
N VAL A 141 9.56 -0.08 -6.49
CA VAL A 141 8.95 -0.68 -7.68
C VAL A 141 9.09 -2.21 -7.58
N ARG A 142 8.03 -2.94 -7.94
CA ARG A 142 8.11 -4.39 -8.02
C ARG A 142 8.91 -4.75 -9.26
N GLU A 143 10.02 -5.42 -9.10
CA GLU A 143 10.70 -6.05 -10.22
C GLU A 143 9.80 -7.17 -10.77
N GLN A 144 9.40 -7.07 -12.02
CA GLN A 144 8.78 -8.20 -12.72
C GLN A 144 9.92 -9.16 -13.05
N VAL A 145 10.01 -10.24 -12.28
CA VAL A 145 10.89 -11.36 -12.65
C VAL A 145 10.15 -12.13 -13.75
N ASP A 146 10.48 -11.85 -15.00
CA ASP A 146 10.08 -12.70 -16.10
C ASP A 146 10.78 -14.05 -15.94
N VAL A 147 10.06 -15.01 -15.36
CA VAL A 147 10.52 -16.39 -15.34
C VAL A 147 10.44 -16.92 -16.76
N ILE A 148 11.53 -16.73 -17.51
CA ILE A 148 11.69 -17.40 -18.81
C ILE A 148 11.88 -18.88 -18.50
N THR A 149 10.79 -19.62 -18.49
CA THR A 149 10.79 -21.08 -18.48
C THR A 149 11.34 -21.53 -19.82
N ARG A 150 12.67 -21.66 -19.93
CA ARG A 150 13.25 -22.41 -21.04
C ARG A 150 12.80 -23.85 -20.90
N PRO A 151 12.07 -24.43 -21.87
CA PRO A 151 11.80 -25.85 -21.84
C PRO A 151 13.17 -26.56 -21.78
N ALA A 152 13.34 -27.44 -20.82
CA ALA A 152 14.55 -28.27 -20.75
C ALA A 152 14.70 -28.98 -22.10
N PRO A 153 15.88 -28.95 -22.72
CA PRO A 153 16.10 -29.71 -23.93
C PRO A 153 15.79 -31.18 -23.60
N TRP A 154 14.88 -31.76 -24.35
CA TRP A 154 14.57 -33.16 -24.24
C TRP A 154 15.86 -33.94 -24.42
N PRO A 155 16.23 -34.89 -23.52
CA PRO A 155 17.40 -35.72 -23.74
C PRO A 155 17.12 -36.60 -24.94
N TRP A 156 17.91 -36.40 -25.98
CA TRP A 156 17.98 -37.24 -27.17
C TRP A 156 18.65 -38.57 -26.79
N TRP A 157 17.98 -39.39 -26.02
CA TRP A 157 18.38 -40.79 -25.95
C TRP A 157 17.68 -41.51 -27.08
N GLY A 158 18.42 -41.58 -28.17
CA GLY A 158 18.01 -42.30 -29.35
C GLY A 158 17.75 -43.78 -29.02
N TRP A 159 16.73 -44.28 -29.58
CA TRP A 159 16.45 -45.69 -29.72
C TRP A 159 17.56 -46.33 -30.58
N TRP A 160 18.29 -47.28 -30.01
CA TRP A 160 19.03 -48.34 -30.71
C TRP A 160 18.63 -49.67 -30.11
#